data_f08a9eb8a455563cff2ae317eeb1fe2d
#
_entry.id   f08a9eb8a455563cff2ae317eeb1fe2d
#
_cell.length_a   1.000
_cell.length_b   1.000
_cell.length_c   1.000
_cell.angle_alpha   90.00
_cell.angle_beta   90.00
_cell.angle_gamma   90.00
#
_symmetry.space_group_name_H-M   'P 1'
#
loop_
_entity.id
_entity.type
_entity.pdbx_description
1 polymer ?
#
loop_
_entity_poly.entity_id
_entity_poly.type
_entity_poly.pdbx_seq_one_letter_code
_entity_poly.pdbx_strand_id
1 'polypeptide(L)'
;MKDILNCSLLAHNTFGIDARCSRFLEYASVEEAQQVALLLRDEGLPYIIVGEGSNLLLTKDYDGIVAHSAILGCKEVSVDGANADEVYVSYGSGVTWDDVVAESVSNGWHGAENLSLIPGEVGASAIQNIGAYGAEAKDLIYKVEAVEIATGKVVEFGVDECAYSYRQSRFKHEWKNKYLITHVTYRFSRHYSPDLDYGNIRQALAAKGVEGMPSPELLRQTIIEIRQAKLPDPKVMGNAGSFFMNPIVGRDVYERLAAQYEAMPHYVVDADHIKIPAGWM
;
A
#
# COMPACT_ATOMS: atom_id res chain seq x y z
N MET A 1 22.54 -3.44 8.33
CA MET A 1 21.66 -4.63 8.45
C MET A 1 21.47 -4.99 9.92
N LYS A 2 20.20 -5.20 10.35
CA LYS A 2 19.93 -5.83 11.65
C LYS A 2 19.66 -7.32 11.44
N ASP A 3 20.12 -8.15 12.38
CA ASP A 3 19.96 -9.60 12.34
C ASP A 3 19.72 -10.09 13.76
N ILE A 4 18.46 -10.44 14.06
CA ILE A 4 18.00 -10.72 15.42
C ILE A 4 17.38 -12.11 15.48
N LEU A 5 17.95 -13.01 16.27
CA LEU A 5 17.38 -14.32 16.53
C LEU A 5 16.26 -14.23 17.56
N ASN A 6 15.23 -15.08 17.40
CA ASN A 6 14.07 -15.16 18.28
C ASN A 6 13.44 -13.78 18.56
N CYS A 7 13.20 -13.01 17.51
CA CYS A 7 12.74 -11.62 17.58
C CYS A 7 11.24 -11.56 17.89
N SER A 8 10.83 -10.67 18.82
CA SER A 8 9.42 -10.30 18.99
C SER A 8 8.97 -9.44 17.81
N LEU A 9 7.82 -9.77 17.26
CA LEU A 9 7.16 -9.03 16.17
C LEU A 9 6.14 -8.01 16.68
N LEU A 10 6.10 -7.74 17.99
CA LEU A 10 5.16 -6.78 18.59
C LEU A 10 5.23 -5.39 17.94
N ALA A 11 6.43 -4.91 17.62
CA ALA A 11 6.67 -3.63 16.95
C ALA A 11 6.54 -3.69 15.43
N HIS A 12 6.23 -4.87 14.87
CA HIS A 12 6.19 -5.13 13.43
C HIS A 12 4.81 -5.65 12.96
N ASN A 13 3.76 -5.35 13.73
CA ASN A 13 2.38 -5.57 13.33
C ASN A 13 1.45 -4.59 14.05
N THR A 14 0.44 -4.11 13.35
CA THR A 14 -0.51 -3.12 13.88
C THR A 14 -1.64 -3.73 14.72
N PHE A 15 -1.76 -5.06 14.80
CA PHE A 15 -2.62 -5.72 15.77
C PHE A 15 -2.06 -5.68 17.21
N GLY A 16 -0.76 -5.40 17.38
CA GLY A 16 -0.10 -5.44 18.70
C GLY A 16 0.00 -6.86 19.26
N ILE A 17 0.16 -7.87 18.40
CA ILE A 17 0.35 -9.27 18.82
C ILE A 17 1.83 -9.54 19.06
N ASP A 18 2.16 -10.01 20.26
CA ASP A 18 3.53 -10.42 20.62
C ASP A 18 3.82 -11.86 20.19
N ALA A 19 3.81 -12.08 18.87
CA ALA A 19 4.36 -13.31 18.29
C ALA A 19 5.85 -13.16 18.02
N ARG A 20 6.57 -14.25 17.95
CA ARG A 20 8.03 -14.25 17.68
C ARG A 20 8.32 -14.88 16.32
N CYS A 21 9.46 -14.50 15.73
CA CYS A 21 10.02 -15.22 14.59
C CYS A 21 11.38 -15.81 14.93
N SER A 22 11.78 -16.87 14.21
CA SER A 22 13.09 -17.50 14.42
C SER A 22 14.23 -16.53 14.16
N ARG A 23 14.11 -15.70 13.11
CA ARG A 23 15.09 -14.69 12.75
C ARG A 23 14.43 -13.49 12.09
N PHE A 24 14.85 -12.28 12.45
CA PHE A 24 14.40 -11.02 11.85
C PHE A 24 15.60 -10.36 11.17
N LEU A 25 15.45 -10.09 9.87
CA LEU A 25 16.45 -9.42 9.05
C LEU A 25 15.90 -8.07 8.59
N GLU A 26 16.57 -6.97 8.94
CA GLU A 26 16.23 -5.63 8.48
C GLU A 26 17.39 -5.05 7.68
N TYR A 27 17.08 -4.56 6.48
CA TYR A 27 18.07 -3.95 5.58
C TYR A 27 17.74 -2.47 5.32
N ALA A 28 18.79 -1.62 5.32
CA ALA A 28 18.67 -0.17 5.17
C ALA A 28 19.38 0.38 3.93
N SER A 29 19.90 -0.49 3.06
CA SER A 29 20.46 -0.13 1.75
C SER A 29 20.25 -1.24 0.72
N VAL A 30 20.50 -0.94 -0.55
CA VAL A 30 20.44 -1.92 -1.64
C VAL A 30 21.47 -3.03 -1.44
N GLU A 31 22.68 -2.70 -1.00
CA GLU A 31 23.74 -3.66 -0.71
C GLU A 31 23.35 -4.61 0.44
N GLU A 32 22.71 -4.08 1.48
CA GLU A 32 22.18 -4.91 2.57
C GLU A 32 21.01 -5.78 2.09
N ALA A 33 20.14 -5.26 1.22
CA ALA A 33 19.07 -6.05 0.59
C ALA A 33 19.66 -7.21 -0.25
N GLN A 34 20.76 -7.00 -0.96
CA GLN A 34 21.46 -8.06 -1.69
C GLN A 34 22.01 -9.13 -0.74
N GLN A 35 22.59 -8.74 0.40
CA GLN A 35 23.05 -9.68 1.43
C GLN A 35 21.87 -10.48 2.00
N VAL A 36 20.78 -9.81 2.35
CA VAL A 36 19.55 -10.47 2.86
C VAL A 36 18.99 -11.43 1.82
N ALA A 37 18.93 -11.05 0.54
CA ALA A 37 18.45 -11.92 -0.54
C ALA A 37 19.26 -13.24 -0.61
N LEU A 38 20.58 -13.15 -0.54
CA LEU A 38 21.44 -14.34 -0.54
C LEU A 38 21.26 -15.20 0.72
N LEU A 39 21.08 -14.57 1.90
CA LEU A 39 20.77 -15.31 3.14
C LEU A 39 19.44 -16.05 3.03
N LEU A 40 18.39 -15.40 2.53
CA LEU A 40 17.07 -16.04 2.35
C LEU A 40 17.12 -17.23 1.38
N ARG A 41 17.94 -17.13 0.32
CA ARG A 41 18.15 -18.21 -0.63
C ARG A 41 18.89 -19.41 -0.02
N ASP A 42 19.96 -19.13 0.75
CA ASP A 42 20.92 -20.15 1.16
C ASP A 42 20.51 -20.89 2.43
N GLU A 43 19.73 -20.27 3.31
CA GLU A 43 19.34 -20.88 4.59
C GLU A 43 18.24 -21.94 4.50
N GLY A 44 17.46 -21.96 3.42
CA GLY A 44 16.39 -22.96 3.20
C GLY A 44 15.25 -22.91 4.22
N LEU A 45 15.20 -21.90 5.10
CA LEU A 45 14.10 -21.68 6.03
C LEU A 45 12.92 -21.00 5.32
N PRO A 46 11.68 -21.24 5.78
CA PRO A 46 10.55 -20.46 5.30
C PRO A 46 10.75 -18.99 5.64
N TYR A 47 10.33 -18.08 4.77
CA TYR A 47 10.41 -16.65 5.03
C TYR A 47 9.20 -15.89 4.55
N ILE A 48 8.96 -14.74 5.18
CA ILE A 48 7.99 -13.74 4.75
C ILE A 48 8.68 -12.38 4.67
N ILE A 49 8.25 -11.57 3.72
CA ILE A 49 8.68 -10.18 3.56
C ILE A 49 7.52 -9.31 4.07
N VAL A 50 7.81 -8.46 5.03
CA VAL A 50 6.81 -7.60 5.67
C VAL A 50 7.21 -6.14 5.54
N GLY A 51 6.22 -5.25 5.45
CA GLY A 51 6.39 -3.84 5.72
C GLY A 51 6.06 -3.56 7.20
N GLU A 52 5.33 -2.47 7.46
CA GLU A 52 4.87 -2.10 8.81
C GLU A 52 4.00 -3.19 9.51
N GLY A 53 3.54 -4.21 8.79
CA GLY A 53 2.64 -5.24 9.33
C GLY A 53 1.19 -4.79 9.49
N SER A 54 0.79 -3.75 8.77
CA SER A 54 -0.56 -3.16 8.85
C SER A 54 -1.67 -3.99 8.18
N ASN A 55 -1.31 -5.09 7.53
CA ASN A 55 -2.25 -6.05 6.93
C ASN A 55 -1.82 -7.49 7.21
N LEU A 56 -1.34 -7.75 8.42
CA LEU A 56 -0.81 -9.03 8.87
C LEU A 56 -1.49 -9.47 10.17
N LEU A 57 -2.00 -10.71 10.21
CA LEU A 57 -2.51 -11.34 11.42
C LEU A 57 -1.59 -12.50 11.81
N LEU A 58 -0.86 -12.34 12.90
CA LEU A 58 0.00 -13.36 13.48
C LEU A 58 -0.84 -14.23 14.43
N THR A 59 -1.16 -15.46 14.04
CA THR A 59 -1.97 -16.39 14.84
C THR A 59 -1.14 -17.29 15.76
N LYS A 60 0.19 -17.30 15.58
CA LYS A 60 1.19 -18.03 16.36
C LYS A 60 2.56 -17.49 16.04
N ASP A 61 3.59 -17.97 16.76
CA ASP A 61 4.98 -17.73 16.41
C ASP A 61 5.30 -18.23 15.00
N TYR A 62 6.24 -17.58 14.33
CA TYR A 62 6.66 -17.90 12.98
C TYR A 62 8.03 -18.59 12.98
N ASP A 63 8.03 -19.89 12.66
CA ASP A 63 9.25 -20.71 12.61
C ASP A 63 10.04 -20.46 11.31
N GLY A 64 10.43 -19.21 11.08
CA GLY A 64 11.11 -18.79 9.86
C GLY A 64 11.72 -17.41 9.96
N ILE A 65 12.14 -16.88 8.81
CA ILE A 65 12.78 -15.58 8.68
C ILE A 65 11.73 -14.52 8.33
N VAL A 66 11.72 -13.42 9.06
CA VAL A 66 10.99 -12.21 8.67
C VAL A 66 11.98 -11.21 8.11
N ALA A 67 11.79 -10.78 6.86
CA ALA A 67 12.60 -9.75 6.21
C ALA A 67 11.82 -8.43 6.12
N HIS A 68 12.46 -7.33 6.50
CA HIS A 68 11.88 -5.98 6.52
C HIS A 68 12.80 -4.97 5.89
N SER A 69 12.25 -4.02 5.12
CA SER A 69 13.02 -2.92 4.55
C SER A 69 12.99 -1.70 5.47
N ALA A 70 14.16 -1.17 5.80
CA ALA A 70 14.35 0.12 6.42
C ALA A 70 15.08 1.10 5.48
N ILE A 71 14.96 0.92 4.16
CA ILE A 71 15.47 1.88 3.18
C ILE A 71 14.56 3.11 3.21
N LEU A 72 15.08 4.21 3.71
CA LEU A 72 14.37 5.47 3.87
C LEU A 72 14.83 6.52 2.84
N GLY A 73 14.13 7.67 2.86
CA GLY A 73 14.43 8.82 2.03
C GLY A 73 13.77 8.79 0.66
N CYS A 74 13.91 9.92 -0.03
CA CYS A 74 13.39 10.12 -1.37
C CYS A 74 14.37 10.90 -2.24
N LYS A 75 14.18 10.83 -3.54
CA LYS A 75 14.97 11.58 -4.52
C LYS A 75 14.13 11.86 -5.76
N GLU A 76 14.06 13.11 -6.19
CA GLU A 76 13.58 13.43 -7.53
C GLU A 76 14.51 12.80 -8.57
N VAL A 77 13.91 12.21 -9.59
CA VAL A 77 14.64 11.55 -10.68
C VAL A 77 14.22 12.14 -12.02
N SER A 78 15.20 12.33 -12.90
CA SER A 78 14.92 12.77 -14.27
C SER A 78 14.54 11.54 -15.10
N VAL A 79 13.47 11.68 -15.90
CA VAL A 79 13.02 10.66 -16.85
C VAL A 79 13.08 11.23 -18.24
N ASP A 80 13.75 10.57 -19.15
CA ASP A 80 13.88 11.02 -20.53
C ASP A 80 12.49 11.02 -21.20
N GLY A 81 12.15 12.14 -21.83
CA GLY A 81 10.86 12.32 -22.48
C GLY A 81 9.70 12.64 -21.53
N ALA A 82 9.97 12.87 -20.25
CA ALA A 82 8.95 13.30 -19.29
C ALA A 82 8.31 14.64 -19.71
N ASN A 83 7.00 14.77 -19.45
CA ASN A 83 6.31 16.04 -19.62
C ASN A 83 6.74 17.01 -18.54
N ALA A 84 6.80 18.32 -18.85
CA ALA A 84 7.12 19.39 -17.89
C ALA A 84 6.15 19.45 -16.69
N ASP A 85 4.94 18.92 -16.86
CA ASP A 85 3.90 18.86 -15.84
C ASP A 85 4.00 17.59 -14.94
N GLU A 86 4.97 16.72 -15.19
CA GLU A 86 5.21 15.52 -14.42
C GLU A 86 6.42 15.66 -13.50
N VAL A 87 6.31 15.07 -12.31
CA VAL A 87 7.38 14.96 -11.34
C VAL A 87 7.57 13.49 -10.98
N TYR A 88 8.79 13.01 -11.08
CA TYR A 88 9.14 11.64 -10.73
C TYR A 88 9.98 11.62 -9.46
N VAL A 89 9.50 10.90 -8.45
CA VAL A 89 10.19 10.80 -7.15
C VAL A 89 10.34 9.34 -6.77
N SER A 90 11.57 8.93 -6.52
CA SER A 90 11.92 7.60 -6.04
C SER A 90 12.00 7.61 -4.53
N TYR A 91 11.22 6.74 -3.87
CA TYR A 91 11.18 6.57 -2.42
C TYR A 91 11.75 5.21 -2.03
N GLY A 92 12.50 5.17 -0.93
CA GLY A 92 12.91 3.91 -0.30
C GLY A 92 11.71 3.10 0.17
N SER A 93 11.80 1.78 0.07
CA SER A 93 10.66 0.87 0.32
C SER A 93 10.18 0.83 1.77
N GLY A 94 11.00 1.28 2.75
CA GLY A 94 10.64 1.42 4.16
C GLY A 94 10.06 2.79 4.54
N VAL A 95 9.90 3.72 3.58
CA VAL A 95 9.21 5.01 3.84
C VAL A 95 7.74 4.75 4.09
N THR A 96 7.18 5.38 5.14
CA THR A 96 5.74 5.32 5.42
C THR A 96 4.94 5.91 4.27
N TRP A 97 3.92 5.21 3.80
CA TRP A 97 3.12 5.67 2.67
C TRP A 97 2.47 7.04 2.89
N ASP A 98 1.95 7.30 4.11
CA ASP A 98 1.30 8.58 4.40
C ASP A 98 2.28 9.75 4.41
N ASP A 99 3.57 9.51 4.68
CA ASP A 99 4.63 10.52 4.55
C ASP A 99 4.86 10.89 3.08
N VAL A 100 4.80 9.91 2.15
CA VAL A 100 4.84 10.17 0.71
C VAL A 100 3.71 11.10 0.30
N VAL A 101 2.47 10.83 0.77
CA VAL A 101 1.31 11.69 0.46
C VAL A 101 1.46 13.08 1.08
N ALA A 102 1.92 13.17 2.32
CA ALA A 102 2.15 14.46 2.99
C ALA A 102 3.20 15.29 2.26
N GLU A 103 4.31 14.69 1.87
CA GLU A 103 5.38 15.34 1.13
C GLU A 103 4.92 15.78 -0.26
N SER A 104 4.19 14.91 -0.99
CA SER A 104 3.67 15.28 -2.32
C SER A 104 2.75 16.50 -2.26
N VAL A 105 1.83 16.55 -1.30
CA VAL A 105 0.93 17.69 -1.11
C VAL A 105 1.73 18.97 -0.78
N SER A 106 2.71 18.88 0.13
CA SER A 106 3.50 20.05 0.55
C SER A 106 4.39 20.63 -0.55
N ASN A 107 4.78 19.79 -1.53
CA ASN A 107 5.59 20.21 -2.68
C ASN A 107 4.75 20.58 -3.91
N GLY A 108 3.41 20.53 -3.83
CA GLY A 108 2.52 20.77 -4.98
C GLY A 108 2.63 19.67 -6.05
N TRP A 109 2.87 18.43 -5.63
CA TRP A 109 2.84 17.23 -6.46
C TRP A 109 1.53 16.52 -6.21
N HIS A 110 0.74 16.35 -7.24
CA HIS A 110 -0.65 15.91 -7.13
C HIS A 110 -0.89 14.50 -7.65
N GLY A 111 -1.99 13.90 -7.18
CA GLY A 111 -2.49 12.58 -7.56
C GLY A 111 -2.53 11.57 -6.41
N ALA A 112 -1.84 11.84 -5.29
CA ALA A 112 -1.81 10.94 -4.12
C ALA A 112 -2.84 11.30 -3.04
N GLU A 113 -3.50 12.45 -3.11
CA GLU A 113 -4.33 13.01 -2.04
C GLU A 113 -5.40 12.03 -1.55
N ASN A 114 -6.04 11.32 -2.47
CA ASN A 114 -7.08 10.33 -2.16
C ASN A 114 -6.55 9.08 -1.42
N LEU A 115 -5.24 8.86 -1.42
CA LEU A 115 -4.58 7.75 -0.75
C LEU A 115 -4.05 8.11 0.65
N SER A 116 -4.48 9.25 1.20
CA SER A 116 -4.08 9.73 2.53
C SER A 116 -4.42 8.75 3.64
N LEU A 117 -3.55 8.67 4.64
CA LEU A 117 -3.68 7.84 5.84
C LEU A 117 -3.89 6.35 5.57
N ILE A 118 -3.48 5.82 4.42
CA ILE A 118 -3.40 4.37 4.24
C ILE A 118 -2.16 3.90 5.03
N PRO A 119 -2.33 2.96 5.98
CA PRO A 119 -1.19 2.45 6.75
C PRO A 119 -0.29 1.57 5.88
N GLY A 120 0.97 1.48 6.26
CA GLY A 120 1.98 0.67 5.58
C GLY A 120 3.06 1.49 4.90
N GLU A 121 3.94 0.82 4.20
CA GLU A 121 5.15 1.36 3.61
C GLU A 121 5.12 1.32 2.07
N VAL A 122 6.00 2.10 1.47
CA VAL A 122 6.20 2.23 0.02
C VAL A 122 6.35 0.85 -0.66
N GLY A 123 7.19 -0.04 -0.15
CA GLY A 123 7.35 -1.39 -0.73
C GLY A 123 6.06 -2.19 -0.72
N ALA A 124 5.31 -2.14 0.39
CA ALA A 124 4.02 -2.82 0.51
C ALA A 124 2.96 -2.20 -0.41
N SER A 125 3.02 -0.88 -0.67
CA SER A 125 2.10 -0.19 -1.57
C SER A 125 2.16 -0.76 -2.98
N ALA A 126 3.37 -1.04 -3.47
CA ALA A 126 3.60 -1.63 -4.79
C ALA A 126 3.19 -3.12 -4.84
N ILE A 127 3.43 -3.89 -3.76
CA ILE A 127 3.01 -5.31 -3.73
C ILE A 127 1.49 -5.44 -3.77
N GLN A 128 0.79 -4.64 -2.97
CA GLN A 128 -0.66 -4.78 -2.76
C GLN A 128 -1.50 -3.94 -3.71
N ASN A 129 -0.89 -3.06 -4.52
CA ASN A 129 -1.63 -2.04 -5.24
C ASN A 129 -2.65 -1.36 -4.30
N ILE A 130 -2.13 -0.72 -3.23
CA ILE A 130 -2.98 -0.06 -2.25
C ILE A 130 -3.91 0.94 -2.93
N GLY A 131 -5.08 1.16 -2.36
CA GLY A 131 -6.03 2.10 -2.95
C GLY A 131 -7.15 2.47 -1.98
N ALA A 132 -7.64 3.68 -2.14
CA ALA A 132 -8.78 4.21 -1.43
C ALA A 132 -9.42 5.33 -2.26
N TYR A 133 -10.69 5.60 -2.02
CA TYR A 133 -11.40 6.75 -2.57
C TYR A 133 -11.22 6.95 -4.08
N GLY A 134 -11.32 5.86 -4.85
CA GLY A 134 -11.25 5.90 -6.31
C GLY A 134 -9.84 5.83 -6.90
N ALA A 135 -8.78 6.05 -6.11
CA ALA A 135 -7.39 5.99 -6.56
C ALA A 135 -6.70 4.69 -6.15
N GLU A 136 -5.71 4.27 -6.90
CA GLU A 136 -4.85 3.12 -6.63
C GLU A 136 -3.36 3.49 -6.82
N ALA A 137 -2.45 2.81 -6.11
CA ALA A 137 -1.01 3.08 -6.21
C ALA A 137 -0.47 2.94 -7.64
N LYS A 138 -1.02 2.01 -8.42
CA LYS A 138 -0.64 1.80 -9.84
C LYS A 138 -0.82 3.06 -10.70
N ASP A 139 -1.75 3.95 -10.33
CA ASP A 139 -2.04 5.17 -11.08
C ASP A 139 -0.87 6.18 -10.96
N LEU A 140 -0.05 6.02 -9.91
CA LEU A 140 1.13 6.82 -9.62
C LEU A 140 2.44 6.06 -9.90
N ILE A 141 2.49 4.74 -9.72
CA ILE A 141 3.71 3.95 -9.88
C ILE A 141 4.24 4.09 -11.31
N TYR A 142 5.49 4.53 -11.45
CA TYR A 142 6.22 4.54 -12.71
C TYR A 142 7.10 3.30 -12.86
N LYS A 143 7.92 2.99 -11.83
CA LYS A 143 8.74 1.78 -11.79
C LYS A 143 8.99 1.30 -10.37
N VAL A 144 9.32 0.02 -10.25
CA VAL A 144 9.70 -0.65 -9.01
C VAL A 144 11.12 -1.19 -9.16
N GLU A 145 12.02 -0.83 -8.24
CA GLU A 145 13.35 -1.42 -8.12
C GLU A 145 13.35 -2.49 -7.02
N ALA A 146 13.98 -3.60 -7.29
CA ALA A 146 14.03 -4.71 -6.34
C ALA A 146 15.33 -5.51 -6.47
N VAL A 147 15.65 -6.29 -5.44
CA VAL A 147 16.70 -7.32 -5.49
C VAL A 147 16.06 -8.68 -5.70
N GLU A 148 16.50 -9.39 -6.73
CA GLU A 148 16.08 -10.77 -6.97
C GLU A 148 16.73 -11.71 -5.95
N ILE A 149 15.92 -12.44 -5.19
CA ILE A 149 16.40 -13.30 -4.10
C ILE A 149 17.29 -14.43 -4.63
N ALA A 150 16.94 -14.99 -5.78
CA ALA A 150 17.68 -16.11 -6.38
C ALA A 150 19.13 -15.75 -6.77
N THR A 151 19.38 -14.50 -7.17
CA THR A 151 20.67 -14.08 -7.74
C THR A 151 21.37 -12.99 -6.94
N GLY A 152 20.66 -12.28 -6.08
CA GLY A 152 21.15 -11.06 -5.40
C GLY A 152 21.31 -9.86 -6.34
N LYS A 153 20.83 -9.93 -7.58
CA LYS A 153 20.93 -8.83 -8.55
C LYS A 153 19.82 -7.82 -8.37
N VAL A 154 20.16 -6.55 -8.59
CA VAL A 154 19.16 -5.47 -8.69
C VAL A 154 18.47 -5.60 -10.04
N VAL A 155 17.15 -5.48 -10.03
CA VAL A 155 16.27 -5.52 -11.20
C VAL A 155 15.25 -4.38 -11.11
N GLU A 156 14.75 -3.92 -12.24
CA GLU A 156 13.72 -2.89 -12.33
C GLU A 156 12.54 -3.44 -13.13
N PHE A 157 11.33 -3.02 -12.74
CA PHE A 157 10.09 -3.37 -13.41
C PHE A 157 9.30 -2.10 -13.70
N GLY A 158 8.88 -1.91 -14.94
CA GLY A 158 7.89 -0.90 -15.30
C GLY A 158 6.49 -1.26 -14.76
N VAL A 159 5.62 -0.26 -14.66
CA VAL A 159 4.25 -0.46 -14.15
C VAL A 159 3.48 -1.55 -14.91
N ASP A 160 3.64 -1.63 -16.23
CA ASP A 160 2.95 -2.61 -17.08
C ASP A 160 3.41 -4.05 -16.78
N GLU A 161 4.69 -4.24 -16.43
CA GLU A 161 5.24 -5.54 -16.08
C GLU A 161 4.67 -6.07 -14.76
N CYS A 162 4.27 -5.19 -13.86
CA CYS A 162 3.72 -5.55 -12.55
C CYS A 162 2.31 -6.13 -12.62
N ALA A 163 1.61 -6.02 -13.77
CA ALA A 163 0.26 -6.54 -14.01
C ALA A 163 -0.73 -6.18 -12.89
N TYR A 164 -0.79 -4.91 -12.54
CA TYR A 164 -1.66 -4.42 -11.46
C TYR A 164 -3.15 -4.55 -11.79
N SER A 165 -3.90 -5.01 -10.80
CA SER A 165 -5.37 -4.94 -10.78
C SER A 165 -5.85 -4.69 -9.35
N TYR A 166 -7.16 -4.69 -9.11
CA TYR A 166 -7.70 -4.39 -7.78
C TYR A 166 -7.10 -5.27 -6.68
N ARG A 167 -6.26 -4.69 -5.82
CA ARG A 167 -5.51 -5.35 -4.76
C ARG A 167 -4.60 -6.49 -5.22
N GLN A 168 -4.19 -6.50 -6.47
CA GLN A 168 -3.36 -7.54 -7.08
C GLN A 168 -2.16 -6.95 -7.82
N SER A 169 -1.09 -7.74 -7.86
CA SER A 169 0.10 -7.52 -8.67
C SER A 169 0.80 -8.86 -8.90
N ARG A 170 1.77 -8.92 -9.82
CA ARG A 170 2.62 -10.11 -9.96
C ARG A 170 3.37 -10.46 -8.68
N PHE A 171 3.70 -9.48 -7.85
CA PHE A 171 4.36 -9.72 -6.55
C PHE A 171 3.51 -10.57 -5.58
N LYS A 172 2.21 -10.65 -5.78
CA LYS A 172 1.31 -11.53 -4.99
C LYS A 172 1.11 -12.91 -5.60
N HIS A 173 1.53 -13.12 -6.84
CA HIS A 173 1.36 -14.34 -7.63
C HIS A 173 2.69 -14.94 -8.04
N GLU A 174 3.02 -14.92 -9.34
CA GLU A 174 4.22 -15.56 -9.89
C GLU A 174 5.55 -15.00 -9.38
N TRP A 175 5.56 -13.75 -8.85
CA TRP A 175 6.73 -13.11 -8.24
C TRP A 175 6.72 -13.17 -6.71
N LYS A 176 5.75 -13.85 -6.11
CA LYS A 176 5.65 -13.97 -4.65
C LYS A 176 6.93 -14.58 -4.08
N ASN A 177 7.49 -13.90 -3.08
CA ASN A 177 8.73 -14.28 -2.40
C ASN A 177 9.96 -14.40 -3.34
N LYS A 178 9.98 -13.71 -4.48
CA LYS A 178 11.15 -13.71 -5.37
C LYS A 178 11.97 -12.44 -5.32
N TYR A 179 11.41 -11.35 -4.81
CA TYR A 179 12.02 -10.03 -4.85
C TYR A 179 11.91 -9.31 -3.52
N LEU A 180 12.98 -8.62 -3.12
CA LEU A 180 12.99 -7.61 -2.07
C LEU A 180 12.88 -6.25 -2.74
N ILE A 181 11.74 -5.57 -2.61
CA ILE A 181 11.58 -4.21 -3.16
C ILE A 181 12.49 -3.27 -2.38
N THR A 182 13.28 -2.44 -3.09
CA THR A 182 14.20 -1.46 -2.52
C THR A 182 13.69 -0.04 -2.70
N HIS A 183 13.17 0.29 -3.88
CA HIS A 183 12.62 1.61 -4.17
C HIS A 183 11.38 1.49 -5.07
N VAL A 184 10.50 2.50 -4.94
CA VAL A 184 9.40 2.70 -5.88
C VAL A 184 9.45 4.15 -6.36
N THR A 185 9.47 4.33 -7.67
CA THR A 185 9.37 5.66 -8.29
C THR A 185 7.92 5.93 -8.63
N TYR A 186 7.40 7.03 -8.11
CA TYR A 186 6.06 7.51 -8.42
C TYR A 186 6.13 8.69 -9.39
N ARG A 187 5.13 8.78 -10.26
CA ARG A 187 4.88 9.88 -11.17
C ARG A 187 3.73 10.72 -10.62
N PHE A 188 4.01 11.92 -10.21
CA PHE A 188 3.03 12.92 -9.77
C PHE A 188 2.75 13.93 -10.88
N SER A 189 1.64 14.67 -10.75
CA SER A 189 1.29 15.78 -11.63
C SER A 189 1.52 17.12 -10.94
N ARG A 190 1.91 18.16 -11.70
CA ARG A 190 1.87 19.55 -11.22
C ARG A 190 0.47 20.16 -11.34
N HIS A 191 -0.46 19.47 -12.02
CA HIS A 191 -1.86 19.88 -12.14
C HIS A 191 -2.72 19.16 -11.11
N TYR A 192 -3.37 19.96 -10.27
CA TYR A 192 -4.31 19.45 -9.28
C TYR A 192 -5.66 19.11 -9.93
N SER A 193 -6.02 17.85 -9.95
CA SER A 193 -7.29 17.35 -10.49
C SER A 193 -7.78 16.15 -9.68
N PRO A 194 -8.31 16.38 -8.46
CA PRO A 194 -8.70 15.30 -7.56
C PRO A 194 -10.03 14.66 -7.97
N ASP A 195 -10.17 13.36 -7.69
CA ASP A 195 -11.46 12.69 -7.72
C ASP A 195 -12.19 12.94 -6.38
N LEU A 196 -13.31 13.66 -6.45
CA LEU A 196 -14.16 13.97 -5.30
C LEU A 196 -15.45 13.14 -5.26
N ASP A 197 -15.70 12.33 -6.30
CA ASP A 197 -17.00 11.64 -6.47
C ASP A 197 -17.07 10.30 -5.77
N TYR A 198 -15.93 9.80 -5.25
CA TYR A 198 -15.90 8.54 -4.58
C TYR A 198 -16.29 8.65 -3.08
N GLY A 199 -17.23 7.82 -2.67
CA GLY A 199 -17.66 7.74 -1.26
C GLY A 199 -18.37 9.01 -0.77
N ASN A 200 -18.00 9.47 0.42
CA ASN A 200 -18.63 10.63 1.08
C ASN A 200 -17.73 11.89 1.11
N ILE A 201 -16.75 11.99 0.21
CA ILE A 201 -15.81 13.13 0.18
C ILE A 201 -16.57 14.44 -0.02
N ARG A 202 -17.42 14.53 -1.06
CA ARG A 202 -18.21 15.76 -1.33
C ARG A 202 -19.10 16.14 -0.16
N GLN A 203 -19.74 15.17 0.48
CA GLN A 203 -20.58 15.42 1.64
C GLN A 203 -19.77 15.97 2.82
N ALA A 204 -18.58 15.40 3.08
CA ALA A 204 -17.70 15.87 4.14
C ALA A 204 -17.15 17.28 3.88
N LEU A 205 -16.83 17.61 2.64
CA LEU A 205 -16.41 18.95 2.22
C LEU A 205 -17.55 19.95 2.36
N ALA A 206 -18.76 19.60 1.92
CA ALA A 206 -19.94 20.45 2.05
C ALA A 206 -20.28 20.73 3.52
N ALA A 207 -20.13 19.75 4.42
CA ALA A 207 -20.32 19.95 5.86
C ALA A 207 -19.30 20.94 6.48
N LYS A 208 -18.15 21.17 5.82
CA LYS A 208 -17.16 22.18 6.16
C LYS A 208 -17.40 23.54 5.47
N GLY A 209 -18.50 23.69 4.72
CA GLY A 209 -18.83 24.89 3.97
C GLY A 209 -18.00 25.07 2.70
N VAL A 210 -17.39 24.01 2.17
CA VAL A 210 -16.59 24.06 0.94
C VAL A 210 -17.48 23.83 -0.26
N GLU A 211 -17.65 24.88 -1.05
CA GLU A 211 -18.34 24.83 -2.36
C GLU A 211 -17.29 24.89 -3.47
N GLY A 212 -17.23 23.83 -4.31
CA GLY A 212 -16.28 23.76 -5.43
C GLY A 212 -15.04 22.91 -5.13
N MET A 213 -13.89 23.31 -5.70
CA MET A 213 -12.63 22.55 -5.60
C MET A 213 -11.90 22.88 -4.28
N PRO A 214 -11.67 21.89 -3.40
CA PRO A 214 -10.88 22.11 -2.18
C PRO A 214 -9.40 22.30 -2.54
N SER A 215 -8.61 22.88 -1.61
CA SER A 215 -7.16 22.80 -1.74
C SER A 215 -6.67 21.35 -1.50
N PRO A 216 -5.47 20.98 -2.00
CA PRO A 216 -4.89 19.65 -1.76
C PRO A 216 -4.79 19.30 -0.27
N GLU A 217 -4.38 20.26 0.57
CA GLU A 217 -4.26 20.10 2.01
C GLU A 217 -5.62 19.85 2.68
N LEU A 218 -6.64 20.60 2.23
CA LEU A 218 -8.00 20.44 2.77
C LEU A 218 -8.61 19.11 2.36
N LEU A 219 -8.37 18.67 1.12
CA LEU A 219 -8.80 17.34 0.66
C LEU A 219 -8.12 16.25 1.50
N ARG A 220 -6.77 16.30 1.62
CA ARG A 220 -6.01 15.37 2.46
C ARG A 220 -6.57 15.31 3.88
N GLN A 221 -6.73 16.47 4.53
CA GLN A 221 -7.26 16.56 5.90
C GLN A 221 -8.67 15.97 6.00
N THR A 222 -9.53 16.24 5.03
CA THR A 222 -10.89 15.70 5.00
C THR A 222 -10.90 14.18 4.88
N ILE A 223 -10.05 13.61 4.04
CA ILE A 223 -9.91 12.15 3.91
C ILE A 223 -9.39 11.53 5.21
N ILE A 224 -8.39 12.14 5.85
CA ILE A 224 -7.87 11.70 7.16
C ILE A 224 -9.02 11.62 8.18
N GLU A 225 -9.82 12.67 8.31
CA GLU A 225 -10.95 12.70 9.25
C GLU A 225 -12.01 11.63 8.94
N ILE A 226 -12.35 11.45 7.66
CA ILE A 226 -13.28 10.39 7.24
C ILE A 226 -12.74 9.00 7.64
N ARG A 227 -11.44 8.76 7.47
CA ARG A 227 -10.81 7.49 7.82
C ARG A 227 -10.74 7.27 9.32
N GLN A 228 -10.34 8.29 10.09
CA GLN A 228 -10.28 8.24 11.54
C GLN A 228 -11.66 8.03 12.18
N ALA A 229 -12.72 8.55 11.58
CA ALA A 229 -14.08 8.29 12.03
C ALA A 229 -14.57 6.85 11.81
N LYS A 230 -13.93 6.11 10.86
CA LYS A 230 -14.35 4.75 10.48
C LYS A 230 -13.42 3.66 11.02
N LEU A 231 -12.15 3.96 11.18
CA LEU A 231 -11.11 2.98 11.56
C LEU A 231 -10.45 3.44 12.86
N PRO A 232 -10.38 2.59 13.87
CA PRO A 232 -9.68 2.92 15.10
C PRO A 232 -8.19 3.10 14.82
N ASP A 233 -7.53 4.00 15.56
CA ASP A 233 -6.07 4.12 15.55
C ASP A 233 -5.46 2.81 16.08
N PRO A 234 -4.60 2.11 15.32
CA PRO A 234 -3.98 0.87 15.77
C PRO A 234 -3.10 1.04 17.01
N LYS A 235 -2.64 2.25 17.32
CA LYS A 235 -1.91 2.55 18.57
C LYS A 235 -2.83 2.53 19.80
N VAL A 236 -4.14 2.72 19.61
CA VAL A 236 -5.16 2.69 20.68
C VAL A 236 -5.87 1.34 20.71
N MET A 237 -6.21 0.81 19.56
CA MET A 237 -6.87 -0.49 19.41
C MET A 237 -6.24 -1.24 18.24
N GLY A 238 -5.47 -2.27 18.55
CA GLY A 238 -4.80 -3.10 17.54
C GLY A 238 -5.75 -3.60 16.46
N ASN A 239 -5.41 -3.37 15.21
CA ASN A 239 -6.20 -3.77 14.04
C ASN A 239 -5.31 -3.85 12.79
N ALA A 240 -5.83 -4.41 11.71
CA ALA A 240 -5.17 -4.44 10.40
C ALA A 240 -5.99 -3.69 9.34
N GLY A 241 -6.69 -2.63 9.74
CA GLY A 241 -7.51 -1.81 8.85
C GLY A 241 -8.58 -2.62 8.11
N SER A 242 -8.78 -2.31 6.83
CA SER A 242 -9.69 -3.08 5.97
C SER A 242 -9.01 -4.35 5.47
N PHE A 243 -8.96 -5.37 6.32
CA PHE A 243 -8.19 -6.61 6.11
C PHE A 243 -8.69 -7.43 4.92
N PHE A 244 -10.00 -7.59 4.77
CA PHE A 244 -10.58 -8.37 3.70
C PHE A 244 -10.78 -7.56 2.42
N MET A 245 -10.51 -8.19 1.28
CA MET A 245 -10.88 -7.61 0.00
C MET A 245 -12.41 -7.59 -0.14
N ASN A 246 -12.93 -6.53 -0.76
CA ASN A 246 -14.33 -6.49 -1.13
C ASN A 246 -14.60 -7.53 -2.24
N PRO A 247 -15.47 -8.52 -2.05
CA PRO A 247 -15.77 -9.49 -3.09
C PRO A 247 -16.44 -8.83 -4.29
N ILE A 248 -16.02 -9.27 -5.46
CA ILE A 248 -16.69 -8.97 -6.73
C ILE A 248 -17.51 -10.20 -7.09
N VAL A 249 -18.82 -10.03 -7.21
CA VAL A 249 -19.78 -11.11 -7.46
C VAL A 249 -20.56 -10.86 -8.76
N GLY A 250 -21.09 -11.91 -9.34
CA GLY A 250 -22.03 -11.78 -10.46
C GLY A 250 -23.30 -11.03 -10.05
N ARG A 251 -23.92 -10.36 -11.02
CA ARG A 251 -25.16 -9.59 -10.79
C ARG A 251 -26.28 -10.44 -10.21
N ASP A 252 -26.43 -11.68 -10.63
CA ASP A 252 -27.40 -12.66 -10.12
C ASP A 252 -27.21 -12.95 -8.62
N VAL A 253 -25.95 -13.08 -8.18
CA VAL A 253 -25.60 -13.27 -6.76
C VAL A 253 -25.94 -12.02 -5.97
N TYR A 254 -25.59 -10.82 -6.51
CA TYR A 254 -25.92 -9.56 -5.88
C TYR A 254 -27.43 -9.38 -5.71
N GLU A 255 -28.23 -9.59 -6.78
CA GLU A 255 -29.69 -9.40 -6.74
C GLU A 255 -30.35 -10.32 -5.70
N ARG A 256 -29.90 -11.58 -5.60
CA ARG A 256 -30.36 -12.50 -4.56
C ARG A 256 -30.04 -12.02 -3.14
N LEU A 257 -28.86 -11.44 -2.93
CA LEU A 257 -28.47 -10.89 -1.63
C LEU A 257 -29.21 -9.57 -1.32
N ALA A 258 -29.37 -8.69 -2.31
CA ALA A 258 -30.06 -7.43 -2.17
C ALA A 258 -31.57 -7.62 -1.82
N ALA A 259 -32.18 -8.71 -2.28
CA ALA A 259 -33.54 -9.07 -1.90
C ALA A 259 -33.66 -9.44 -0.41
N GLN A 260 -32.56 -9.85 0.25
CA GLN A 260 -32.53 -10.19 1.67
C GLN A 260 -32.02 -9.03 2.54
N TYR A 261 -31.20 -8.14 1.97
CA TYR A 261 -30.50 -7.06 2.68
C TYR A 261 -30.69 -5.74 1.93
N GLU A 262 -31.83 -5.07 2.13
CA GLU A 262 -32.23 -3.83 1.43
C GLU A 262 -31.17 -2.70 1.53
N ALA A 263 -30.47 -2.60 2.68
CA ALA A 263 -29.47 -1.56 2.92
C ALA A 263 -28.04 -1.95 2.52
N MET A 264 -27.85 -3.07 1.79
CA MET A 264 -26.52 -3.55 1.41
C MET A 264 -25.84 -2.58 0.42
N PRO A 265 -24.75 -1.92 0.85
CA PRO A 265 -24.00 -1.04 -0.04
C PRO A 265 -23.34 -1.86 -1.16
N HIS A 266 -23.22 -1.25 -2.33
CA HIS A 266 -22.63 -1.92 -3.47
C HIS A 266 -22.01 -0.91 -4.43
N TYR A 267 -21.09 -1.39 -5.28
CA TYR A 267 -20.44 -0.62 -6.33
C TYR A 267 -20.48 -1.43 -7.64
N VAL A 268 -21.02 -0.81 -8.69
CA VAL A 268 -21.02 -1.43 -10.02
C VAL A 268 -19.60 -1.45 -10.55
N VAL A 269 -19.11 -2.63 -10.94
CA VAL A 269 -17.78 -2.80 -11.57
C VAL A 269 -17.95 -2.75 -13.09
N ASP A 270 -18.90 -3.52 -13.62
CA ASP A 270 -19.30 -3.55 -15.02
C ASP A 270 -20.77 -4.03 -15.16
N ALA A 271 -21.19 -4.37 -16.36
CA ALA A 271 -22.57 -4.83 -16.62
C ALA A 271 -22.93 -6.09 -15.83
N ASP A 272 -21.97 -6.98 -15.60
CA ASP A 272 -22.19 -8.32 -15.04
C ASP A 272 -21.67 -8.46 -13.60
N HIS A 273 -20.85 -7.52 -13.12
CA HIS A 273 -20.17 -7.64 -11.85
C HIS A 273 -20.43 -6.48 -10.88
N ILE A 274 -20.66 -6.84 -9.62
CA ILE A 274 -20.92 -5.92 -8.51
C ILE A 274 -19.92 -6.21 -7.38
N LYS A 275 -19.34 -5.15 -6.84
CA LYS A 275 -18.45 -5.23 -5.67
C LYS A 275 -19.23 -4.92 -4.40
N ILE A 276 -19.13 -5.79 -3.39
CA ILE A 276 -19.81 -5.65 -2.09
C ILE A 276 -18.74 -5.33 -1.03
N PRO A 277 -18.92 -4.27 -0.20
CA PRO A 277 -17.97 -3.97 0.88
C PRO A 277 -17.89 -5.07 1.93
N ALA A 278 -16.72 -5.67 2.11
CA ALA A 278 -16.49 -6.72 3.12
C ALA A 278 -16.70 -6.21 4.55
N GLY A 279 -16.35 -4.94 4.81
CA GLY A 279 -16.54 -4.33 6.13
C GLY A 279 -18.00 -4.08 6.51
N TRP A 280 -18.95 -4.22 5.60
CA TRP A 280 -20.37 -4.18 5.88
C TRP A 280 -20.92 -5.55 6.29
N MET A 281 -20.39 -6.64 5.73
CA MET A 281 -20.78 -8.03 6.04
C MET A 281 -20.39 -8.45 7.45
#